data_592e22f1187e13874aa90c91da560558
#
_entry.id   592e22f1187e13874aa90c91da560558
#
_cell.length_a   1.000
_cell.length_b   1.000
_cell.length_c   1.000
_cell.angle_alpha   90.00
_cell.angle_beta   90.00
_cell.angle_gamma   90.00
#
_symmetry.space_group_name_H-M   'P 1'
#
loop_
_entity.id
_entity.type
_entity.pdbx_description
1 polymer ?
#
loop_
_entity_poly.entity_id
_entity_poly.type
_entity_poly.pdbx_seq_one_letter_code
_entity_poly.pdbx_strand_id
1 'polypeptide(L)'
;MQFPEEMVRIPVLPRAVRIAGAVAVAGVIFYFSVFVPPGVPSGFPETILGFFLDKWLHFAAYAALAAALGYASLAPGYRLVRRELALVFLVALGYGASIELVQAMLPERAFSVADMVANGIGAALGTGPWRLLRG
;
A
#
# COMPACT_ATOMS: atom_id res chain seq x y z
N MET A 1 29.16 -11.40 -3.87
CA MET A 1 28.40 -10.26 -4.36
C MET A 1 28.51 -9.16 -3.31
N GLN A 2 29.36 -8.18 -3.57
CA GLN A 2 29.44 -7.01 -2.71
C GLN A 2 28.17 -6.19 -2.90
N PHE A 3 27.40 -6.05 -1.83
CA PHE A 3 26.26 -5.12 -1.85
C PHE A 3 26.82 -3.70 -1.88
N PRO A 4 26.21 -2.76 -2.61
CA PRO A 4 26.64 -1.39 -2.59
C PRO A 4 26.64 -0.90 -1.14
N GLU A 5 27.75 -0.33 -0.71
CA GLU A 5 27.94 0.22 0.66
C GLU A 5 27.00 1.40 0.95
N GLU A 6 26.19 1.79 -0.01
CA GLU A 6 25.28 2.94 0.05
C GLU A 6 23.82 2.57 0.34
N MET A 7 23.60 1.63 1.26
CA MET A 7 22.23 1.47 1.77
C MET A 7 21.85 2.68 2.62
N VAL A 8 20.77 3.33 2.27
CA VAL A 8 20.29 4.48 3.04
C VAL A 8 19.78 4.00 4.40
N ARG A 9 20.39 4.54 5.46
CA ARG A 9 19.96 4.30 6.82
C ARG A 9 18.82 5.24 7.18
N ILE A 10 17.71 4.69 7.67
CA ILE A 10 16.56 5.47 8.14
C ILE A 10 16.36 5.28 9.64
N PRO A 11 15.85 6.30 10.35
CA PRO A 11 15.53 6.18 11.76
C PRO A 11 14.36 5.21 11.96
N VAL A 12 14.49 4.33 12.96
CA VAL A 12 13.47 3.35 13.30
C VAL A 12 12.75 3.78 14.58
N LEU A 13 11.50 4.21 14.43
CA LEU A 13 10.62 4.53 15.55
C LEU A 13 10.28 3.29 16.38
N PRO A 14 9.78 3.44 17.62
CA PRO A 14 9.33 2.31 18.41
C PRO A 14 8.36 1.40 17.64
N ARG A 15 8.47 0.10 17.87
CA ARG A 15 7.68 -0.90 17.12
C ARG A 15 6.16 -0.63 17.19
N ALA A 16 5.67 -0.26 18.37
CA ALA A 16 4.24 0.05 18.55
C ALA A 16 3.77 1.20 17.65
N VAL A 17 4.60 2.24 17.48
CA VAL A 17 4.29 3.39 16.61
C VAL A 17 4.25 2.97 15.15
N ARG A 18 5.19 2.13 14.70
CA ARG A 18 5.26 1.64 13.33
C ARG A 18 4.06 0.74 12.98
N ILE A 19 3.69 -0.15 13.90
CA ILE A 19 2.50 -1.00 13.76
C ILE A 19 1.24 -0.14 13.75
N ALA A 20 1.11 0.82 14.66
CA ALA A 20 -0.03 1.74 14.69
C ALA A 20 -0.15 2.53 13.38
N GLY A 21 0.95 2.95 12.78
CA GLY A 21 0.96 3.60 11.47
C GLY A 21 0.42 2.71 10.36
N ALA A 22 0.84 1.45 10.29
CA ALA A 22 0.33 0.48 9.31
C ALA A 22 -1.17 0.20 9.51
N VAL A 23 -1.60 0.03 10.76
CA VAL A 23 -3.02 -0.16 11.09
C VAL A 23 -3.84 1.07 10.73
N ALA A 24 -3.33 2.28 10.97
CA ALA A 24 -4.01 3.52 10.61
C ALA A 24 -4.19 3.64 9.09
N VAL A 25 -3.16 3.34 8.30
CA VAL A 25 -3.26 3.33 6.83
C VAL A 25 -4.30 2.32 6.35
N ALA A 26 -4.26 1.09 6.89
CA ALA A 26 -5.25 0.06 6.57
C ALA A 26 -6.67 0.50 6.94
N GLY A 27 -6.85 1.12 8.10
CA GLY A 27 -8.15 1.64 8.56
C GLY A 27 -8.69 2.76 7.67
N VAL A 28 -7.84 3.67 7.22
CA VAL A 28 -8.22 4.74 6.28
C VAL A 28 -8.65 4.14 4.94
N ILE A 29 -7.89 3.17 4.40
CA ILE A 29 -8.27 2.47 3.17
C ILE A 29 -9.63 1.80 3.33
N PHE A 30 -9.84 1.08 4.42
CA PHE A 30 -11.11 0.42 4.71
C PHE A 30 -12.28 1.41 4.77
N TYR A 31 -12.12 2.50 5.51
CA TYR A 31 -13.14 3.52 5.66
C TYR A 31 -13.58 4.10 4.31
N PHE A 32 -12.63 4.57 3.51
CA PHE A 32 -12.94 5.15 2.20
C PHE A 32 -13.45 4.12 1.21
N SER A 33 -13.01 2.87 1.30
CA SER A 33 -13.44 1.81 0.40
C SER A 33 -14.87 1.31 0.68
N VAL A 34 -15.30 1.34 1.93
CA VAL A 34 -16.57 0.73 2.37
C VAL A 34 -17.65 1.78 2.63
N PHE A 35 -17.30 2.88 3.30
CA PHE A 35 -18.27 3.85 3.80
C PHE A 35 -18.41 5.10 2.95
N VAL A 36 -17.41 5.41 2.11
CA VAL A 36 -17.50 6.58 1.23
C VAL A 36 -18.04 6.15 -0.13
N PRO A 37 -19.11 6.79 -0.64
CA PRO A 37 -19.67 6.45 -1.96
C PRO A 37 -18.63 6.59 -3.07
N PRO A 38 -18.68 5.75 -4.12
CA PRO A 38 -17.81 5.90 -5.27
C PRO A 38 -18.10 7.21 -6.00
N GLY A 39 -17.07 7.83 -6.55
CA GLY A 39 -17.16 9.05 -7.34
C GLY A 39 -15.97 9.95 -7.13
N VAL A 40 -15.83 10.91 -8.03
CA VAL A 40 -14.79 11.94 -7.96
C VAL A 40 -15.37 13.15 -7.23
N PRO A 41 -14.72 13.66 -6.17
CA PRO A 41 -15.16 14.88 -5.50
C PRO A 41 -15.21 16.05 -6.49
N SER A 42 -16.19 16.97 -6.29
CA SER A 42 -16.29 18.17 -7.12
C SER A 42 -15.01 19.00 -7.05
N GLY A 43 -14.56 19.53 -8.17
CA GLY A 43 -13.31 20.29 -8.27
C GLY A 43 -12.07 19.47 -8.60
N PHE A 44 -12.17 18.13 -8.62
CA PHE A 44 -11.08 17.26 -9.05
C PHE A 44 -11.29 16.76 -10.48
N PRO A 45 -10.22 16.57 -11.26
CA PRO A 45 -10.33 16.00 -12.59
C PRO A 45 -10.77 14.52 -12.53
N GLU A 46 -11.59 14.10 -13.48
CA GLU A 46 -11.99 12.68 -13.58
C GLU A 46 -10.84 11.78 -14.00
N THR A 47 -9.93 12.31 -14.81
CA THR A 47 -8.76 11.56 -15.32
C THR A 47 -7.49 12.38 -15.16
N ILE A 48 -6.38 11.69 -14.92
CA ILE A 48 -5.02 12.23 -14.90
C ILE A 48 -4.16 11.31 -15.78
N LEU A 49 -3.44 11.88 -16.74
CA LEU A 49 -2.61 11.12 -17.70
C LEU A 49 -3.35 9.95 -18.38
N GLY A 50 -4.64 10.14 -18.70
CA GLY A 50 -5.46 9.15 -19.39
C GLY A 50 -6.04 8.04 -18.49
N PHE A 51 -5.78 8.06 -17.18
CA PHE A 51 -6.33 7.11 -16.22
C PHE A 51 -7.30 7.79 -15.27
N PHE A 52 -8.36 7.10 -14.90
CA PHE A 52 -9.33 7.60 -13.92
C PHE A 52 -8.68 7.89 -12.57
N LEU A 53 -9.14 8.94 -11.91
CA LEU A 53 -8.60 9.38 -10.63
C LEU A 53 -8.69 8.28 -9.56
N ASP A 54 -9.75 7.48 -9.54
CA ASP A 54 -9.90 6.37 -8.61
C ASP A 54 -8.76 5.34 -8.71
N LYS A 55 -8.25 5.08 -9.92
CA LYS A 55 -7.09 4.19 -10.12
C LYS A 55 -5.82 4.75 -9.49
N TRP A 56 -5.60 6.07 -9.62
CA TRP A 56 -4.49 6.74 -8.95
C TRP A 56 -4.61 6.67 -7.43
N LEU A 57 -5.82 6.79 -6.90
CA LEU A 57 -6.06 6.68 -5.46
C LEU A 57 -5.81 5.25 -4.96
N HIS A 58 -6.25 4.20 -5.67
CA HIS A 58 -5.92 2.81 -5.37
C HIS A 58 -4.41 2.58 -5.38
N PHE A 59 -3.75 3.02 -6.42
CA PHE A 59 -2.31 2.93 -6.56
C PHE A 59 -1.57 3.58 -5.38
N ALA A 60 -1.90 4.84 -5.06
CA ALA A 60 -1.27 5.59 -3.96
C ALA A 60 -1.58 4.97 -2.59
N ALA A 61 -2.80 4.52 -2.36
CA ALA A 61 -3.22 3.90 -1.11
C ALA A 61 -2.45 2.62 -0.82
N TYR A 62 -2.30 1.75 -1.82
CA TYR A 62 -1.59 0.48 -1.64
C TYR A 62 -0.07 0.62 -1.67
N ALA A 63 0.47 1.64 -2.35
CA ALA A 63 1.87 2.03 -2.18
C ALA A 63 2.15 2.49 -0.73
N ALA A 64 1.27 3.32 -0.16
CA ALA A 64 1.37 3.75 1.23
C ALA A 64 1.22 2.57 2.22
N LEU A 65 0.29 1.65 1.97
CA LEU A 65 0.11 0.47 2.82
C LEU A 65 1.35 -0.43 2.80
N ALA A 66 1.88 -0.74 1.62
CA ALA A 66 3.09 -1.55 1.49
C ALA A 66 4.31 -0.87 2.12
N ALA A 67 4.45 0.45 1.95
CA ALA A 67 5.51 1.21 2.62
C ALA A 67 5.38 1.15 4.15
N ALA A 68 4.18 1.32 4.68
CA ALA A 68 3.91 1.25 6.12
C ALA A 68 4.16 -0.16 6.69
N LEU A 69 3.77 -1.21 5.96
CA LEU A 69 4.04 -2.60 6.34
C LEU A 69 5.54 -2.92 6.33
N GLY A 70 6.26 -2.44 5.31
CA GLY A 70 7.71 -2.57 5.24
C GLY A 70 8.40 -1.87 6.42
N TYR A 71 7.98 -0.65 6.74
CA TYR A 71 8.50 0.07 7.89
C TYR A 71 8.17 -0.63 9.23
N ALA A 72 6.97 -1.16 9.37
CA ALA A 72 6.57 -1.93 10.56
C ALA A 72 7.40 -3.21 10.74
N SER A 73 7.86 -3.80 9.65
CA SER A 73 8.69 -5.00 9.64
C SER A 73 10.19 -4.75 9.87
N LEU A 74 10.62 -3.50 9.74
CA LEU A 74 12.03 -3.12 9.89
C LEU A 74 12.46 -3.18 11.38
N ALA A 75 13.76 -3.35 11.62
CA ALA A 75 14.37 -3.25 12.94
C ALA A 75 15.67 -2.44 12.87
N PRO A 76 16.14 -1.86 13.99
CA PRO A 76 17.42 -1.15 14.01
C PRO A 76 18.58 -2.02 13.52
N GLY A 77 19.36 -1.51 12.59
CA GLY A 77 20.49 -2.23 11.98
C GLY A 77 20.09 -3.34 10.99
N TYR A 78 18.80 -3.55 10.76
CA TYR A 78 18.27 -4.64 9.94
C TYR A 78 17.82 -4.14 8.56
N ARG A 79 17.88 -5.00 7.58
CA ARG A 79 17.28 -4.82 6.26
C ARG A 79 16.30 -5.93 5.98
N LEU A 80 15.25 -5.63 5.25
CA LEU A 80 14.29 -6.65 4.83
C LEU A 80 14.90 -7.57 3.77
N VAL A 81 14.75 -8.87 3.97
CA VAL A 81 15.19 -9.88 3.01
C VAL A 81 14.06 -10.20 2.01
N ARG A 82 14.39 -10.89 0.93
CA ARG A 82 13.44 -11.20 -0.16
C ARG A 82 12.13 -11.83 0.33
N ARG A 83 12.19 -12.73 1.31
CA ARG A 83 11.01 -13.36 1.90
C ARG A 83 10.09 -12.34 2.57
N GLU A 84 10.65 -11.43 3.32
CA GLU A 84 9.90 -10.38 4.03
C GLU A 84 9.31 -9.36 3.05
N LEU A 85 10.06 -8.99 2.01
CA LEU A 85 9.56 -8.14 0.93
C LEU A 85 8.38 -8.81 0.21
N ALA A 86 8.49 -10.10 -0.09
CA ALA A 86 7.39 -10.86 -0.68
C ALA A 86 6.17 -10.90 0.25
N LEU A 87 6.36 -11.08 1.55
CA LEU A 87 5.27 -11.06 2.53
C LEU A 87 4.60 -9.68 2.62
N VAL A 88 5.37 -8.60 2.64
CA VAL A 88 4.83 -7.24 2.62
C VAL A 88 3.95 -7.02 1.39
N PHE A 89 4.45 -7.38 0.22
CA PHE A 89 3.69 -7.29 -1.03
C PHE A 89 2.42 -8.13 -0.99
N LEU A 90 2.52 -9.39 -0.58
CA LEU A 90 1.37 -10.31 -0.55
C LEU A 90 0.33 -9.92 0.49
N VAL A 91 0.74 -9.40 1.64
CA VAL A 91 -0.19 -8.89 2.66
C VAL A 91 -0.95 -7.67 2.14
N ALA A 92 -0.25 -6.72 1.51
CA ALA A 92 -0.89 -5.56 0.91
C ALA A 92 -1.86 -5.96 -0.21
N LEU A 93 -1.44 -6.86 -1.11
CA LEU A 93 -2.27 -7.37 -2.20
C LEU A 93 -3.48 -8.16 -1.68
N GLY A 94 -3.29 -9.02 -0.70
CA GLY A 94 -4.35 -9.81 -0.06
C GLY A 94 -5.36 -8.91 0.67
N TYR A 95 -4.90 -7.84 1.30
CA TYR A 95 -5.78 -6.84 1.89
C TYR A 95 -6.63 -6.17 0.81
N GLY A 96 -6.04 -5.78 -0.32
CA GLY A 96 -6.75 -5.22 -1.45
C GLY A 96 -7.80 -6.18 -2.04
N ALA A 97 -7.45 -7.45 -2.17
CA ALA A 97 -8.39 -8.48 -2.62
C ALA A 97 -9.57 -8.62 -1.64
N SER A 98 -9.31 -8.59 -0.34
CA SER A 98 -10.36 -8.63 0.69
C SER A 98 -11.29 -7.43 0.61
N ILE A 99 -10.75 -6.23 0.38
CA ILE A 99 -11.55 -5.02 0.17
C ILE A 99 -12.43 -5.13 -1.07
N GLU A 100 -11.89 -5.62 -2.19
CA GLU A 100 -12.67 -5.83 -3.42
C GLU A 100 -13.82 -6.84 -3.22
N LEU A 101 -13.60 -7.90 -2.45
CA LEU A 101 -14.65 -8.86 -2.11
C LEU A 101 -15.74 -8.20 -1.24
N VAL A 102 -15.38 -7.37 -0.28
CA VAL A 102 -16.35 -6.61 0.52
C VAL A 102 -17.14 -5.65 -0.37
N GLN A 103 -16.46 -4.94 -1.26
CA GLN A 103 -17.11 -4.01 -2.18
C GLN A 103 -18.08 -4.73 -3.13
N ALA A 104 -17.77 -5.94 -3.58
CA ALA A 104 -18.67 -6.75 -4.41
C ALA A 104 -19.99 -7.10 -3.71
N MET A 105 -20.02 -7.05 -2.38
CA MET A 105 -21.22 -7.30 -1.57
C MET A 105 -22.02 -6.03 -1.27
N LEU A 106 -21.50 -4.86 -1.60
CA LEU A 106 -22.13 -3.58 -1.33
C LEU A 106 -23.00 -3.12 -2.50
N PRO A 107 -24.17 -2.46 -2.25
CA PRO A 107 -24.93 -1.78 -3.29
C PRO A 107 -24.05 -0.73 -4.00
N GLU A 108 -24.26 -0.52 -5.29
CA GLU A 108 -23.57 0.49 -6.11
C GLU A 108 -22.05 0.24 -6.30
N ARG A 109 -21.54 -0.92 -5.87
CA ARG A 109 -20.16 -1.32 -6.08
C ARG A 109 -20.06 -2.67 -6.74
N ALA A 110 -18.96 -2.90 -7.46
CA ALA A 110 -18.67 -4.16 -8.11
C ALA A 110 -17.19 -4.51 -7.91
N PHE A 111 -16.87 -5.80 -8.01
CA PHE A 111 -15.50 -6.25 -8.09
C PHE A 111 -14.82 -5.67 -9.34
N SER A 112 -13.67 -5.07 -9.19
CA SER A 112 -12.92 -4.45 -10.28
C SER A 112 -11.54 -5.07 -10.44
N VAL A 113 -11.32 -5.74 -11.55
CA VAL A 113 -9.98 -6.26 -11.92
C VAL A 113 -8.99 -5.11 -12.12
N ALA A 114 -9.43 -3.99 -12.69
CA ALA A 114 -8.59 -2.81 -12.86
C ALA A 114 -8.13 -2.22 -11.52
N ASP A 115 -8.98 -2.21 -10.50
CA ASP A 115 -8.62 -1.79 -9.15
C ASP A 115 -7.60 -2.76 -8.53
N MET A 116 -7.77 -4.06 -8.73
CA MET A 116 -6.81 -5.07 -8.29
C MET A 116 -5.43 -4.88 -8.93
N VAL A 117 -5.39 -4.56 -10.23
CA VAL A 117 -4.13 -4.27 -10.94
C VAL A 117 -3.48 -3.01 -10.37
N ALA A 118 -4.25 -1.93 -10.16
CA ALA A 118 -3.75 -0.70 -9.56
C ALA A 118 -3.21 -0.94 -8.14
N ASN A 119 -3.92 -1.72 -7.33
CA ASN A 119 -3.48 -2.14 -6.00
C ASN A 119 -2.16 -2.90 -6.05
N GLY A 120 -2.02 -3.85 -6.95
CA GLY A 120 -0.81 -4.66 -7.15
C GLY A 120 0.40 -3.83 -7.57
N ILE A 121 0.22 -2.91 -8.50
CA ILE A 121 1.28 -1.98 -8.94
C ILE A 121 1.68 -1.06 -7.78
N GLY A 122 0.72 -0.50 -7.06
CA GLY A 122 0.98 0.32 -5.88
C GLY A 122 1.74 -0.44 -4.80
N ALA A 123 1.30 -1.64 -4.46
CA ALA A 123 1.97 -2.50 -3.48
C ALA A 123 3.42 -2.84 -3.91
N ALA A 124 3.66 -3.12 -5.18
CA ALA A 124 5.00 -3.37 -5.69
C ALA A 124 5.91 -2.15 -5.55
N LEU A 125 5.42 -0.96 -5.88
CA LEU A 125 6.17 0.29 -5.74
C LEU A 125 6.40 0.69 -4.28
N GLY A 126 5.47 0.41 -3.39
CA GLY A 126 5.65 0.64 -1.95
C GLY A 126 6.60 -0.36 -1.29
N THR A 127 6.72 -1.57 -1.85
CA THR A 127 7.62 -2.62 -1.36
C THR A 127 9.04 -2.46 -1.89
N GLY A 128 9.18 -2.12 -3.17
CA GLY A 128 10.46 -2.11 -3.88
C GLY A 128 11.59 -1.31 -3.20
N PRO A 129 11.35 -0.08 -2.74
CA PRO A 129 12.38 0.76 -2.11
C PRO A 129 13.01 0.16 -0.86
N TRP A 130 12.31 -0.72 -0.13
CA TRP A 130 12.85 -1.37 1.07
C TRP A 130 14.07 -2.24 0.83
N ARG A 131 14.34 -2.60 -0.43
CA ARG A 131 15.59 -3.30 -0.80
C ARG A 131 16.84 -2.44 -0.60
N LEU A 132 16.68 -1.12 -0.62
CA LEU A 132 17.77 -0.14 -0.54
C LEU A 132 17.86 0.53 0.84
N LEU A 133 16.94 0.20 1.75
CA LEU A 133 16.82 0.84 3.05
C LEU A 133 17.16 -0.14 4.17
N ARG A 134 17.75 0.40 5.24
CA ARG A 134 17.98 -0.32 6.50
C ARG A 134 17.66 0.56 7.70
N GLY A 135 17.27 -0.05 8.77
CA GLY A 135 17.06 0.63 10.04
C GLY A 135 18.34 1.06 10.74
#